data_6e9c5faa562581030ce97de963733a99
#
_entry.id   6e9c5faa562581030ce97de963733a99
#
_cell.length_a   1.000
_cell.length_b   1.000
_cell.length_c   1.000
_cell.angle_alpha   90.00
_cell.angle_beta   90.00
_cell.angle_gamma   90.00
#
_symmetry.space_group_name_H-M   'P 1'
#
loop_
_entity.id
_entity.type
_entity.pdbx_description
1 polymer ?
#
loop_
_entity_poly.entity_id
_entity_poly.type
_entity_poly.pdbx_seq_one_letter_code
_entity_poly.pdbx_strand_id
1 'polypeptide(L)'
;DRERRTFTYNSWHCSGYERKLCDEGLCNYIPMIFRNMASYYRRYLTVNVAMISVAPMDSKGFFNFSMVNCTTRAILDAADLIILEVNEHMPHVYGGQEDCIHISEVDVVVEGAHKPLAQLPIPPATEIDEKIASLLLPHIPDGATIQLGIGGMPNSVGRLMAESDLKDLGMHTELLSDGFVDLYETGKLTNSRKTLHRGKGVFGIALGSQRLYDWVGENQGLLSFPMDYVNQPSVMAQMENMISINNCIATVSYTHLRAHETELHL
;
A
#
# COMPACT_ATOMS: atom_id res chain seq x y z
N ASP A 1 -13.87 20.28 -13.94
CA ASP A 1 -14.85 20.77 -14.92
C ASP A 1 -16.28 20.42 -14.47
N ARG A 2 -16.74 21.12 -13.41
CA ARG A 2 -18.07 20.88 -12.79
C ARG A 2 -19.23 21.26 -13.73
N GLU A 3 -19.03 22.26 -14.56
CA GLU A 3 -20.10 22.79 -15.45
C GLU A 3 -20.19 22.03 -16.77
N ARG A 4 -19.05 21.66 -17.34
CA ARG A 4 -18.99 21.07 -18.69
C ARG A 4 -19.15 19.56 -18.72
N ARG A 5 -18.86 18.88 -17.60
CA ARG A 5 -18.84 17.40 -17.51
C ARG A 5 -18.08 16.75 -18.67
N THR A 6 -16.95 17.35 -19.04
CA THR A 6 -16.11 16.89 -20.15
C THR A 6 -15.47 15.53 -19.86
N PHE A 7 -15.22 15.24 -18.58
CA PHE A 7 -14.60 14.00 -18.12
C PHE A 7 -15.52 13.24 -17.20
N THR A 8 -15.52 11.92 -17.33
CA THR A 8 -16.11 11.02 -16.33
C THR A 8 -14.99 10.53 -15.42
N TYR A 9 -15.10 10.83 -14.13
CA TYR A 9 -14.14 10.36 -13.13
C TYR A 9 -14.66 9.09 -12.47
N ASN A 10 -13.87 8.03 -12.52
CA ASN A 10 -14.13 6.77 -11.84
C ASN A 10 -13.01 6.51 -10.84
N SER A 11 -13.35 6.08 -9.63
CA SER A 11 -12.35 5.78 -8.60
C SER A 11 -12.66 4.47 -7.90
N TRP A 12 -11.61 3.69 -7.67
CA TRP A 12 -11.63 2.49 -6.82
C TRP A 12 -11.44 2.85 -5.35
N HIS A 13 -10.78 3.98 -5.11
CA HIS A 13 -10.51 4.48 -3.78
C HIS A 13 -11.44 5.65 -3.47
N CYS A 14 -12.11 5.59 -2.32
CA CYS A 14 -13.06 6.62 -1.93
C CYS A 14 -12.56 7.36 -0.68
N SER A 15 -11.63 8.27 -0.89
CA SER A 15 -11.13 9.18 0.14
C SER A 15 -12.18 10.25 0.51
N GLY A 16 -11.85 11.10 1.45
CA GLY A 16 -12.72 12.23 1.80
C GLY A 16 -12.97 13.20 0.64
N TYR A 17 -12.04 13.25 -0.34
CA TYR A 17 -12.21 14.07 -1.54
C TYR A 17 -13.16 13.41 -2.54
N GLU A 18 -12.95 12.14 -2.86
CA GLU A 18 -13.83 11.40 -3.77
C GLU A 18 -15.25 11.29 -3.25
N ARG A 19 -15.47 11.15 -1.93
CA ARG A 19 -16.82 11.17 -1.33
C ARG A 19 -17.58 12.44 -1.68
N LYS A 20 -16.93 13.60 -1.55
CA LYS A 20 -17.56 14.88 -1.92
C LYS A 20 -17.91 14.93 -3.40
N LEU A 21 -17.02 14.43 -4.26
CA LEU A 21 -17.27 14.37 -5.70
C LEU A 21 -18.39 13.37 -6.04
N CYS A 22 -18.49 12.25 -5.34
CA CYS A 22 -19.58 11.29 -5.51
C CYS A 22 -20.92 11.90 -5.09
N ASP A 23 -20.96 12.60 -3.95
CA ASP A 23 -22.18 13.29 -3.47
C ASP A 23 -22.65 14.37 -4.47
N GLU A 24 -21.72 15.00 -5.18
CA GLU A 24 -21.99 15.98 -6.24
C GLU A 24 -22.30 15.32 -7.62
N GLY A 25 -22.25 14.00 -7.73
CA GLY A 25 -22.44 13.27 -8.99
C GLY A 25 -21.30 13.50 -10.01
N LEU A 26 -20.11 13.84 -9.56
CA LEU A 26 -18.92 14.10 -10.39
C LEU A 26 -17.91 12.97 -10.40
N CYS A 27 -18.08 11.96 -9.54
CA CYS A 27 -17.24 10.78 -9.48
C CYS A 27 -18.11 9.53 -9.35
N ASN A 28 -17.76 8.48 -10.07
CA ASN A 28 -18.34 7.16 -9.89
C ASN A 28 -17.40 6.34 -8.98
N TYR A 29 -17.91 5.89 -7.85
CA TYR A 29 -17.18 4.93 -7.03
C TYR A 29 -17.43 3.52 -7.54
N ILE A 30 -16.35 2.77 -7.76
CA ILE A 30 -16.41 1.39 -8.23
C ILE A 30 -15.88 0.50 -7.12
N PRO A 31 -16.74 -0.12 -6.31
CA PRO A 31 -16.32 -0.98 -5.20
C PRO A 31 -15.58 -2.21 -5.71
N MET A 32 -14.42 -2.49 -5.14
CA MET A 32 -13.58 -3.59 -5.54
C MET A 32 -12.74 -4.09 -4.37
N ILE A 33 -12.51 -5.39 -4.32
CA ILE A 33 -11.49 -5.96 -3.43
C ILE A 33 -10.12 -5.67 -4.07
N PHE A 34 -9.24 -5.01 -3.33
CA PHE A 34 -7.98 -4.47 -3.86
C PHE A 34 -7.12 -5.53 -4.57
N ARG A 35 -6.96 -6.72 -4.01
CA ARG A 35 -6.23 -7.81 -4.66
C ARG A 35 -6.79 -8.27 -6.02
N ASN A 36 -8.05 -7.97 -6.30
CA ASN A 36 -8.68 -8.36 -7.57
C ASN A 36 -8.46 -7.33 -8.68
N MET A 37 -7.92 -6.15 -8.35
CA MET A 37 -7.76 -5.05 -9.27
C MET A 37 -6.96 -5.43 -10.53
N ALA A 38 -5.83 -6.13 -10.36
CA ALA A 38 -5.03 -6.61 -11.48
C ALA A 38 -5.83 -7.50 -12.46
N SER A 39 -6.66 -8.40 -11.92
CA SER A 39 -7.54 -9.24 -12.73
C SER A 39 -8.60 -8.44 -13.51
N TYR A 40 -9.10 -7.36 -12.93
CA TYR A 40 -10.06 -6.50 -13.61
C TYR A 40 -9.42 -5.77 -14.79
N TYR A 41 -8.24 -5.20 -14.62
CA TYR A 41 -7.50 -4.58 -15.72
C TYR A 41 -7.18 -5.59 -16.83
N ARG A 42 -6.64 -6.74 -16.48
CA ARG A 42 -6.24 -7.75 -17.48
C ARG A 42 -7.40 -8.43 -18.22
N ARG A 43 -8.64 -8.36 -17.70
CA ARG A 43 -9.75 -9.16 -18.25
C ARG A 43 -10.98 -8.39 -18.67
N TYR A 44 -11.26 -7.25 -18.03
CA TYR A 44 -12.58 -6.62 -18.17
C TYR A 44 -12.53 -5.13 -18.50
N LEU A 45 -11.40 -4.48 -18.27
CA LEU A 45 -11.27 -3.05 -18.52
C LEU A 45 -10.51 -2.79 -19.81
N THR A 46 -10.97 -1.79 -20.56
CA THR A 46 -10.22 -1.23 -21.68
C THR A 46 -9.42 -0.04 -21.17
N VAL A 47 -8.12 -0.08 -21.36
CA VAL A 47 -7.21 1.01 -20.99
C VAL A 47 -6.62 1.56 -22.28
N ASN A 48 -7.14 2.68 -22.78
CA ASN A 48 -6.60 3.27 -24.01
C ASN A 48 -5.27 3.97 -23.74
N VAL A 49 -5.13 4.64 -22.59
CA VAL A 49 -3.89 5.33 -22.21
C VAL A 49 -3.60 5.07 -20.74
N ALA A 50 -2.40 4.59 -20.45
CA ALA A 50 -1.84 4.55 -19.11
C ALA A 50 -0.82 5.67 -18.93
N MET A 51 -0.97 6.45 -17.86
CA MET A 51 -0.02 7.51 -17.49
C MET A 51 0.42 7.27 -16.06
N ILE A 52 1.70 7.00 -15.85
CA ILE A 52 2.26 6.76 -14.52
C ILE A 52 3.59 7.50 -14.33
N SER A 53 3.87 7.86 -13.07
CA SER A 53 5.19 8.35 -12.68
C SER A 53 6.08 7.18 -12.29
N VAL A 54 7.36 7.25 -12.66
CA VAL A 54 8.37 6.21 -12.46
C VAL A 54 9.69 6.80 -11.99
N ALA A 55 10.54 5.95 -11.38
CA ALA A 55 11.92 6.31 -11.08
C ALA A 55 12.71 6.51 -12.40
N PRO A 56 13.86 7.22 -12.36
CA PRO A 56 14.74 7.35 -13.52
C PRO A 56 15.13 6.00 -14.12
N MET A 57 15.31 6.00 -15.43
CA MET A 57 15.72 4.78 -16.17
C MET A 57 17.10 4.30 -15.72
N ASP A 58 17.23 3.01 -15.50
CA ASP A 58 18.53 2.41 -15.21
C ASP A 58 19.40 2.25 -16.45
N SER A 59 20.66 1.83 -16.25
CA SER A 59 21.64 1.62 -17.35
C SER A 59 21.27 0.49 -18.32
N LYS A 60 20.23 -0.30 -18.01
CA LYS A 60 19.75 -1.41 -18.84
C LYS A 60 18.42 -1.10 -19.51
N GLY A 61 17.89 0.10 -19.35
CA GLY A 61 16.65 0.55 -19.98
C GLY A 61 15.38 0.25 -19.19
N PHE A 62 15.47 -0.05 -17.91
CA PHE A 62 14.30 -0.29 -17.08
C PHE A 62 13.90 0.94 -16.26
N PHE A 63 12.59 1.19 -16.20
CA PHE A 63 11.97 2.14 -15.29
C PHE A 63 11.33 1.39 -14.14
N ASN A 64 11.73 1.71 -12.91
CA ASN A 64 11.21 1.08 -11.72
C ASN A 64 9.93 1.79 -11.24
N PHE A 65 8.92 1.01 -10.81
CA PHE A 65 7.65 1.56 -10.30
C PHE A 65 7.77 2.14 -8.89
N SER A 66 8.97 2.09 -8.33
CA SER A 66 9.26 2.67 -7.03
C SER A 66 8.33 2.09 -5.95
N MET A 67 7.68 2.95 -5.20
CA MET A 67 6.84 2.58 -4.07
C MET A 67 5.42 2.13 -4.46
N VAL A 68 5.10 2.03 -5.74
CA VAL A 68 3.74 1.74 -6.25
C VAL A 68 3.78 0.57 -7.23
N ASN A 69 4.32 -0.57 -6.80
CA ASN A 69 4.21 -1.80 -7.58
C ASN A 69 2.73 -2.18 -7.74
N CYS A 70 2.04 -2.44 -6.64
CA CYS A 70 0.59 -2.50 -6.53
C CYS A 70 -0.11 -3.24 -7.69
N THR A 71 -0.68 -2.52 -8.63
CA THR A 71 -1.35 -3.02 -9.85
C THR A 71 -0.78 -2.40 -11.12
N THR A 72 0.34 -1.72 -11.00
CA THR A 72 0.93 -0.91 -12.08
C THR A 72 1.18 -1.74 -13.33
N ARG A 73 1.82 -2.89 -13.20
CA ARG A 73 2.10 -3.76 -14.36
C ARG A 73 0.82 -4.22 -15.07
N ALA A 74 -0.20 -4.60 -14.31
CA ALA A 74 -1.47 -5.04 -14.90
C ALA A 74 -2.21 -3.93 -15.67
N ILE A 75 -2.05 -2.68 -15.25
CA ILE A 75 -2.58 -1.51 -15.97
C ILE A 75 -1.81 -1.32 -17.29
N LEU A 76 -0.48 -1.41 -17.24
CA LEU A 76 0.38 -1.25 -18.41
C LEU A 76 0.16 -2.36 -19.43
N ASP A 77 0.03 -3.62 -18.98
CA ASP A 77 -0.27 -4.77 -19.86
C ASP A 77 -1.60 -4.62 -20.61
N ALA A 78 -2.55 -3.87 -20.05
CA ALA A 78 -3.87 -3.64 -20.63
C ALA A 78 -3.95 -2.37 -21.49
N ALA A 79 -2.90 -1.55 -21.52
CA ALA A 79 -2.93 -0.24 -22.17
C ALA A 79 -2.57 -0.31 -23.66
N ASP A 80 -3.30 0.49 -24.47
CA ASP A 80 -2.98 0.69 -25.88
C ASP A 80 -1.82 1.68 -26.07
N LEU A 81 -1.67 2.63 -25.15
CA LEU A 81 -0.62 3.66 -25.16
C LEU A 81 -0.06 3.85 -23.74
N ILE A 82 1.24 3.74 -23.58
CA ILE A 82 1.95 3.88 -22.31
C ILE A 82 2.77 5.17 -22.29
N ILE A 83 2.44 6.06 -21.35
CA ILE A 83 3.15 7.31 -21.11
C ILE A 83 3.78 7.26 -19.71
N LEU A 84 5.09 7.37 -19.64
CA LEU A 84 5.81 7.44 -18.37
C LEU A 84 6.25 8.89 -18.08
N GLU A 85 5.98 9.37 -16.88
CA GLU A 85 6.55 10.59 -16.32
C GLU A 85 7.71 10.24 -15.40
N VAL A 86 8.91 10.64 -15.77
CA VAL A 86 10.11 10.41 -14.94
C VAL A 86 10.15 11.43 -13.81
N ASN A 87 10.37 10.95 -12.58
CA ASN A 87 10.53 11.79 -11.40
C ASN A 87 11.77 11.35 -10.60
N GLU A 88 12.78 12.20 -10.51
CA GLU A 88 14.04 11.94 -9.79
C GLU A 88 13.85 11.73 -8.28
N HIS A 89 12.74 12.19 -7.70
CA HIS A 89 12.42 11.94 -6.30
C HIS A 89 11.84 10.55 -6.03
N MET A 90 11.51 9.79 -7.06
CA MET A 90 11.06 8.41 -6.90
C MET A 90 12.28 7.50 -6.72
N PRO A 91 12.47 6.89 -5.55
CA PRO A 91 13.61 6.01 -5.31
C PRO A 91 13.46 4.71 -6.10
N HIS A 92 14.58 4.10 -6.47
CA HIS A 92 14.57 2.73 -6.95
C HIS A 92 14.27 1.79 -5.78
N VAL A 93 13.30 0.89 -5.98
CA VAL A 93 12.83 -0.08 -4.97
C VAL A 93 12.97 -1.49 -5.52
N TYR A 94 13.62 -2.36 -4.77
CA TYR A 94 13.74 -3.75 -5.20
C TYR A 94 12.38 -4.45 -5.16
N GLY A 95 12.07 -5.15 -6.24
CA GLY A 95 10.83 -5.91 -6.36
C GLY A 95 11.07 -7.42 -6.34
N GLY A 96 10.07 -8.12 -5.88
CA GLY A 96 10.03 -9.57 -6.00
C GLY A 96 9.39 -10.02 -7.30
N GLN A 97 8.53 -9.18 -7.88
CA GLN A 97 7.79 -9.46 -9.10
C GLN A 97 7.16 -8.17 -9.66
N GLU A 98 7.15 -8.03 -10.98
CA GLU A 98 6.43 -6.97 -11.72
C GLU A 98 6.75 -5.53 -11.25
N ASP A 99 7.99 -5.24 -10.91
CA ASP A 99 8.43 -3.99 -10.28
C ASP A 99 8.95 -2.94 -11.26
N CYS A 100 9.01 -3.25 -12.55
CA CYS A 100 9.59 -2.38 -13.58
C CYS A 100 8.99 -2.62 -14.98
N ILE A 101 9.31 -1.70 -15.91
CA ILE A 101 9.02 -1.83 -17.34
C ILE A 101 10.25 -1.44 -18.15
N HIS A 102 10.50 -2.15 -19.24
CA HIS A 102 11.60 -1.83 -20.15
C HIS A 102 11.18 -0.77 -21.17
N ILE A 103 12.09 0.11 -21.56
CA ILE A 103 11.85 1.22 -22.51
C ILE A 103 11.24 0.74 -23.84
N SER A 104 11.52 -0.47 -24.27
CA SER A 104 10.96 -1.03 -25.51
C SER A 104 9.45 -1.32 -25.45
N GLU A 105 8.85 -1.27 -24.27
CA GLU A 105 7.41 -1.45 -24.06
C GLU A 105 6.68 -0.10 -23.90
N VAL A 106 7.41 1.02 -23.94
CA VAL A 106 6.90 2.36 -23.62
C VAL A 106 6.76 3.19 -24.88
N ASP A 107 5.63 3.86 -25.07
CA ASP A 107 5.39 4.69 -26.25
C ASP A 107 5.93 6.11 -26.06
N VAL A 108 5.79 6.67 -24.87
CA VAL A 108 6.19 8.05 -24.58
C VAL A 108 6.84 8.15 -23.20
N VAL A 109 7.99 8.79 -23.15
CA VAL A 109 8.68 9.17 -21.91
C VAL A 109 8.71 10.68 -21.80
N VAL A 110 8.27 11.20 -20.67
CA VAL A 110 8.22 12.62 -20.36
C VAL A 110 9.07 12.89 -19.12
N GLU A 111 10.00 13.83 -19.21
CA GLU A 111 10.64 14.37 -18.03
C GLU A 111 9.63 15.21 -17.25
N GLY A 112 9.34 14.79 -16.03
CA GLY A 112 8.42 15.47 -15.15
C GLY A 112 8.98 16.76 -14.58
N ALA A 113 8.17 17.44 -13.79
CA ALA A 113 8.62 18.63 -13.04
C ALA A 113 9.43 18.28 -11.78
N HIS A 114 9.74 17.02 -11.57
CA HIS A 114 10.47 16.46 -10.43
C HIS A 114 9.97 17.01 -9.08
N LYS A 115 8.65 17.00 -8.90
CA LYS A 115 8.06 17.45 -7.64
C LYS A 115 8.39 16.47 -6.52
N PRO A 116 8.66 16.96 -5.30
CA PRO A 116 8.78 16.10 -4.14
C PRO A 116 7.58 15.17 -3.99
N LEU A 117 7.82 13.97 -3.50
CA LEU A 117 6.76 12.99 -3.28
C LEU A 117 5.76 13.50 -2.25
N ALA A 118 4.49 13.17 -2.45
CA ALA A 118 3.46 13.47 -1.48
C ALA A 118 3.75 12.75 -0.17
N GLN A 119 3.63 13.45 0.95
CA GLN A 119 3.79 12.86 2.27
C GLN A 119 2.43 12.70 2.94
N LEU A 120 2.24 11.58 3.62
CA LEU A 120 1.05 11.36 4.43
C LEU A 120 1.30 11.86 5.85
N PRO A 121 0.60 12.91 6.29
CA PRO A 121 0.72 13.34 7.69
C PRO A 121 0.21 12.23 8.62
N ILE A 122 1.00 11.93 9.63
CA ILE A 122 0.62 10.99 10.69
C ILE A 122 -0.27 11.75 11.68
N PRO A 123 -1.56 11.46 11.78
CA PRO A 123 -2.40 12.10 12.78
C PRO A 123 -1.93 11.70 14.19
N PRO A 124 -2.00 12.61 15.15
CA PRO A 124 -1.71 12.26 16.53
C PRO A 124 -2.68 11.16 17.02
N ALA A 125 -2.14 10.22 17.79
CA ALA A 125 -2.95 9.18 18.40
C ALA A 125 -3.91 9.78 19.42
N THR A 126 -5.14 9.27 19.44
CA THR A 126 -6.11 9.59 20.49
C THR A 126 -5.93 8.66 21.70
N GLU A 127 -6.49 9.01 22.85
CA GLU A 127 -6.51 8.12 24.02
C GLU A 127 -7.17 6.77 23.73
N ILE A 128 -8.14 6.75 22.82
CA ILE A 128 -8.82 5.53 22.37
C ILE A 128 -7.85 4.67 21.54
N ASP A 129 -7.10 5.27 20.61
CA ASP A 129 -6.11 4.55 19.82
C ASP A 129 -5.05 3.89 20.71
N GLU A 130 -4.54 4.62 21.69
CA GLU A 130 -3.57 4.15 22.68
C GLU A 130 -4.14 2.98 23.49
N LYS A 131 -5.38 3.10 23.94
CA LYS A 131 -6.04 2.04 24.70
C LYS A 131 -6.24 0.78 23.89
N ILE A 132 -6.71 0.89 22.64
CA ILE A 132 -6.86 -0.25 21.73
C ILE A 132 -5.50 -0.89 21.48
N ALA A 133 -4.48 -0.10 21.16
CA ALA A 133 -3.14 -0.60 20.90
C ALA A 133 -2.56 -1.35 22.12
N SER A 134 -2.78 -0.84 23.34
CA SER A 134 -2.34 -1.51 24.57
C SER A 134 -3.01 -2.86 24.81
N LEU A 135 -4.26 -3.02 24.35
CA LEU A 135 -4.99 -4.29 24.45
C LEU A 135 -4.55 -5.30 23.39
N LEU A 136 -4.09 -4.82 22.22
CA LEU A 136 -3.64 -5.70 21.13
C LEU A 136 -2.22 -6.23 21.35
N LEU A 137 -1.33 -5.42 21.92
CA LEU A 137 0.09 -5.74 22.07
C LEU A 137 0.35 -7.12 22.71
N PRO A 138 -0.34 -7.54 23.81
CA PRO A 138 -0.11 -8.85 24.43
C PRO A 138 -0.43 -10.06 23.55
N HIS A 139 -1.14 -9.85 22.44
CA HIS A 139 -1.51 -10.90 21.50
C HIS A 139 -0.52 -11.05 20.35
N ILE A 140 0.52 -10.23 20.30
CA ILE A 140 1.55 -10.29 19.26
C ILE A 140 2.73 -11.09 19.78
N PRO A 141 3.00 -12.30 19.25
CA PRO A 141 4.15 -13.08 19.70
C PRO A 141 5.44 -12.64 19.01
N ASP A 142 6.56 -13.00 19.59
CA ASP A 142 7.88 -12.92 18.95
C ASP A 142 7.88 -13.66 17.61
N GLY A 143 8.50 -13.08 16.60
CA GLY A 143 8.57 -13.67 15.27
C GLY A 143 7.28 -13.52 14.45
N ALA A 144 6.27 -12.79 14.94
CA ALA A 144 5.06 -12.52 14.18
C ALA A 144 5.39 -11.80 12.86
N THR A 145 4.73 -12.19 11.79
CA THR A 145 4.74 -11.45 10.52
C THR A 145 3.59 -10.46 10.53
N ILE A 146 3.91 -9.18 10.47
CA ILE A 146 2.97 -8.08 10.74
C ILE A 146 2.51 -7.44 9.44
N GLN A 147 1.21 -7.15 9.38
CA GLN A 147 0.61 -6.12 8.53
C GLN A 147 0.04 -5.02 9.41
N LEU A 148 0.31 -3.78 9.06
CA LEU A 148 -0.30 -2.60 9.69
C LEU A 148 -1.08 -1.80 8.64
N GLY A 149 -2.26 -1.31 9.03
CA GLY A 149 -2.97 -0.28 8.27
C GLY A 149 -2.38 1.12 8.52
N ILE A 150 -3.11 2.12 8.07
CA ILE A 150 -2.78 3.54 8.29
C ILE A 150 -3.80 4.18 9.24
N GLY A 151 -3.36 5.23 9.94
CA GLY A 151 -4.21 5.99 10.87
C GLY A 151 -3.69 5.94 12.31
N GLY A 152 -4.41 6.59 13.21
CA GLY A 152 -3.99 6.74 14.61
C GLY A 152 -3.76 5.42 15.33
N MET A 153 -4.73 4.49 15.23
CA MET A 153 -4.65 3.22 15.94
C MET A 153 -3.53 2.29 15.42
N PRO A 154 -3.40 2.01 14.11
CA PRO A 154 -2.27 1.20 13.62
C PRO A 154 -0.90 1.81 13.91
N ASN A 155 -0.79 3.14 13.85
CA ASN A 155 0.46 3.83 14.19
C ASN A 155 0.77 3.68 15.69
N SER A 156 -0.24 3.76 16.58
CA SER A 156 -0.06 3.51 18.02
C SER A 156 0.41 2.08 18.28
N VAL A 157 -0.14 1.09 17.58
CA VAL A 157 0.33 -0.30 17.69
C VAL A 157 1.78 -0.42 17.23
N GLY A 158 2.14 0.17 16.09
CA GLY A 158 3.52 0.18 15.57
C GLY A 158 4.51 0.78 16.59
N ARG A 159 4.15 1.93 17.16
CA ARG A 159 4.96 2.58 18.21
C ARG A 159 5.10 1.70 19.46
N LEU A 160 4.00 1.17 19.99
CA LEU A 160 4.06 0.30 21.17
C LEU A 160 4.87 -0.99 20.94
N MET A 161 4.78 -1.58 19.74
CA MET A 161 5.65 -2.68 19.36
C MET A 161 7.12 -2.27 19.36
N ALA A 162 7.44 -1.08 18.83
CA ALA A 162 8.81 -0.56 18.81
C ALA A 162 9.36 -0.29 20.21
N GLU A 163 8.53 0.08 21.17
CA GLU A 163 8.87 0.30 22.58
C GLU A 163 8.88 -0.98 23.43
N SER A 164 8.28 -2.07 22.95
CA SER A 164 8.12 -3.34 23.69
C SER A 164 9.37 -4.21 23.69
N ASP A 165 9.30 -5.38 24.34
CA ASP A 165 10.37 -6.41 24.33
C ASP A 165 10.23 -7.42 23.18
N LEU A 166 9.32 -7.19 22.21
CA LEU A 166 9.11 -8.06 21.04
C LEU A 166 10.37 -8.21 20.20
N LYS A 167 10.56 -9.40 19.63
CA LYS A 167 11.76 -9.76 18.88
C LYS A 167 11.41 -10.44 17.56
N ASP A 168 12.32 -10.29 16.60
CA ASP A 168 12.33 -11.02 15.33
C ASP A 168 11.05 -10.88 14.51
N LEU A 169 10.40 -9.72 14.58
CA LEU A 169 9.21 -9.45 13.79
C LEU A 169 9.53 -9.50 12.29
N GLY A 170 8.55 -9.93 11.52
CA GLY A 170 8.56 -9.90 10.06
C GLY A 170 7.55 -8.89 9.54
N MET A 171 7.71 -8.49 8.29
CA MET A 171 6.79 -7.60 7.60
C MET A 171 6.24 -8.27 6.33
N HIS A 172 4.91 -8.27 6.19
CA HIS A 172 4.20 -8.56 4.96
C HIS A 172 2.94 -7.71 4.97
N THR A 173 2.96 -6.59 4.26
CA THR A 173 1.94 -5.55 4.42
C THR A 173 1.44 -5.02 3.08
N GLU A 174 0.17 -4.70 3.02
CA GLU A 174 -0.42 -3.98 1.89
C GLU A 174 0.25 -2.62 1.72
N LEU A 175 0.25 -1.84 2.78
CA LEU A 175 0.84 -0.51 2.81
C LEU A 175 1.98 -0.46 3.81
N LEU A 176 3.15 -0.05 3.34
CA LEU A 176 4.33 0.21 4.15
C LEU A 176 4.26 1.65 4.66
N SER A 177 4.29 1.80 5.98
CA SER A 177 4.20 3.09 6.69
C SER A 177 5.37 3.31 7.64
N ASP A 178 5.49 4.51 8.19
CA ASP A 178 6.58 4.92 9.09
C ASP A 178 6.73 4.02 10.34
N GLY A 179 5.65 3.40 10.83
CA GLY A 179 5.72 2.48 11.96
C GLY A 179 6.68 1.28 11.73
N PHE A 180 6.87 0.88 10.49
CA PHE A 180 7.86 -0.17 10.16
C PHE A 180 9.30 0.36 10.20
N VAL A 181 9.53 1.64 9.93
CA VAL A 181 10.84 2.27 10.12
C VAL A 181 11.20 2.27 11.58
N ASP A 182 10.26 2.59 12.47
CA ASP A 182 10.49 2.54 13.93
C ASP A 182 10.86 1.13 14.40
N LEU A 183 10.14 0.11 13.92
CA LEU A 183 10.46 -1.30 14.22
C LEU A 183 11.84 -1.72 13.68
N TYR A 184 12.23 -1.22 12.54
CA TYR A 184 13.55 -1.49 11.96
C TYR A 184 14.68 -0.83 12.78
N GLU A 185 14.54 0.45 13.09
CA GLU A 185 15.57 1.21 13.84
C GLU A 185 15.74 0.71 15.28
N THR A 186 14.67 0.19 15.89
CA THR A 186 14.74 -0.46 17.21
C THR A 186 15.24 -1.91 17.16
N GLY A 187 15.58 -2.42 15.96
CA GLY A 187 16.12 -3.76 15.77
C GLY A 187 15.09 -4.89 15.91
N LYS A 188 13.81 -4.57 15.96
CA LYS A 188 12.74 -5.55 16.13
C LYS A 188 12.29 -6.17 14.81
N LEU A 189 12.40 -5.44 13.71
CA LEU A 189 12.05 -5.90 12.36
C LEU A 189 13.24 -6.59 11.69
N THR A 190 13.42 -7.87 11.93
CA THR A 190 14.54 -8.66 11.38
C THR A 190 14.13 -9.48 10.17
N ASN A 191 12.84 -9.78 10.00
CA ASN A 191 12.32 -10.71 9.00
C ASN A 191 12.93 -12.13 9.08
N SER A 192 13.67 -12.46 10.14
CA SER A 192 14.47 -13.68 10.27
C SER A 192 13.64 -14.95 10.44
N ARG A 193 12.42 -14.80 10.99
CA ARG A 193 11.49 -15.92 11.23
C ARG A 193 10.36 -16.04 10.21
N LYS A 194 10.38 -15.23 9.16
CA LYS A 194 9.37 -15.36 8.09
C LYS A 194 9.45 -16.71 7.39
N THR A 195 8.31 -17.31 7.10
CA THR A 195 8.19 -18.52 6.30
C THR A 195 8.48 -18.22 4.83
N LEU A 196 7.86 -17.17 4.28
CA LEU A 196 8.10 -16.70 2.93
C LEU A 196 9.01 -15.47 2.94
N HIS A 197 9.91 -15.36 1.98
CA HIS A 197 10.84 -14.21 1.83
C HIS A 197 11.62 -13.94 3.11
N ARG A 198 12.20 -14.98 3.68
CA ARG A 198 13.00 -14.88 4.91
C ARG A 198 14.12 -13.85 4.76
N GLY A 199 14.23 -12.95 5.76
CA GLY A 199 15.20 -11.86 5.75
C GLY A 199 14.76 -10.64 4.92
N LYS A 200 13.55 -10.66 4.35
CA LYS A 200 13.01 -9.58 3.52
C LYS A 200 11.63 -9.14 4.02
N GLY A 201 11.43 -7.84 4.16
CA GLY A 201 10.09 -7.26 4.30
C GLY A 201 9.39 -7.20 2.94
N VAL A 202 8.10 -7.51 2.91
CA VAL A 202 7.27 -7.51 1.68
C VAL A 202 6.17 -6.45 1.81
N PHE A 203 5.98 -5.67 0.74
CA PHE A 203 4.92 -4.67 0.70
C PHE A 203 4.36 -4.49 -0.72
N GLY A 204 3.15 -3.93 -0.83
CA GLY A 204 2.51 -3.64 -2.12
C GLY A 204 2.62 -2.17 -2.53
N ILE A 205 2.55 -1.27 -1.57
CA ILE A 205 2.64 0.18 -1.76
C ILE A 205 3.32 0.81 -0.52
N ALA A 206 4.07 1.89 -0.69
CA ALA A 206 4.62 2.63 0.43
C ALA A 206 4.14 4.09 0.40
N LEU A 207 3.69 4.59 1.55
CA LEU A 207 3.22 5.95 1.70
C LEU A 207 3.42 6.43 3.15
N GLY A 208 4.13 7.53 3.33
CA GLY A 208 4.45 8.08 4.64
C GLY A 208 5.25 9.35 4.57
N SER A 209 6.23 9.49 5.44
CA SER A 209 7.15 10.62 5.49
C SER A 209 8.35 10.48 4.55
N GLN A 210 9.15 11.53 4.42
CA GLN A 210 10.43 11.47 3.69
C GLN A 210 11.37 10.42 4.30
N ARG A 211 11.37 10.25 5.63
CA ARG A 211 12.17 9.22 6.32
C ARG A 211 11.84 7.81 5.82
N LEU A 212 10.56 7.52 5.61
CA LEU A 212 10.14 6.26 5.01
C LEU A 212 10.69 6.11 3.59
N TYR A 213 10.58 7.15 2.76
CA TYR A 213 11.05 7.09 1.37
C TYR A 213 12.57 6.92 1.27
N ASP A 214 13.32 7.59 2.14
CA ASP A 214 14.77 7.42 2.25
C ASP A 214 15.15 5.99 2.70
N TRP A 215 14.36 5.39 3.60
CA TRP A 215 14.59 4.02 4.05
C TRP A 215 14.25 2.96 3.01
N VAL A 216 13.24 3.20 2.19
CA VAL A 216 12.78 2.24 1.16
C VAL A 216 13.73 2.21 -0.04
N GLY A 217 14.32 3.35 -0.40
CA GLY A 217 15.20 3.48 -1.56
C GLY A 217 16.44 2.60 -1.45
N GLU A 218 16.76 1.85 -2.50
CA GLU A 218 17.93 0.96 -2.59
C GLU A 218 18.08 -0.04 -1.43
N ASN A 219 16.98 -0.32 -0.71
CA ASN A 219 17.01 -1.18 0.47
C ASN A 219 16.87 -2.65 0.11
N GLN A 220 17.99 -3.38 0.18
CA GLN A 220 18.05 -4.83 -0.06
C GLN A 220 17.22 -5.66 0.94
N GLY A 221 16.84 -5.09 2.07
CA GLY A 221 15.98 -5.73 3.07
C GLY A 221 14.50 -5.73 2.72
N LEU A 222 14.09 -5.05 1.64
CA LEU A 222 12.71 -4.86 1.24
C LEU A 222 12.46 -5.39 -0.16
N LEU A 223 11.23 -5.85 -0.39
CA LEU A 223 10.74 -6.27 -1.70
C LEU A 223 9.33 -5.76 -1.93
N SER A 224 9.12 -5.02 -3.01
CA SER A 224 7.78 -4.69 -3.49
C SER A 224 7.18 -5.84 -4.30
N PHE A 225 5.88 -6.04 -4.18
CA PHE A 225 5.13 -7.04 -4.94
C PHE A 225 3.79 -6.47 -5.40
N PRO A 226 3.19 -7.01 -6.48
CA PRO A 226 1.85 -6.64 -6.88
C PRO A 226 0.81 -7.03 -5.81
N MET A 227 -0.30 -6.30 -5.78
CA MET A 227 -1.29 -6.42 -4.70
C MET A 227 -2.03 -7.77 -4.71
N ASP A 228 -2.16 -8.39 -5.88
CA ASP A 228 -2.73 -9.73 -6.03
C ASP A 228 -1.82 -10.84 -5.49
N TYR A 229 -0.55 -10.53 -5.20
CA TYR A 229 0.34 -11.37 -4.40
C TYR A 229 0.27 -11.01 -2.92
N VAL A 230 0.47 -9.73 -2.58
CA VAL A 230 0.57 -9.30 -1.17
C VAL A 230 -0.70 -9.62 -0.39
N ASN A 231 -1.87 -9.34 -0.96
CA ASN A 231 -3.17 -9.54 -0.33
C ASN A 231 -3.81 -10.89 -0.67
N GLN A 232 -3.03 -11.84 -1.23
CA GLN A 232 -3.56 -13.14 -1.59
C GLN A 232 -3.71 -14.05 -0.37
N PRO A 233 -4.94 -14.50 -0.05
CA PRO A 233 -5.16 -15.35 1.11
C PRO A 233 -4.31 -16.64 1.10
N SER A 234 -4.08 -17.23 -0.07
CA SER A 234 -3.25 -18.43 -0.20
C SER A 234 -1.75 -18.17 0.06
N VAL A 235 -1.28 -16.93 -0.15
CA VAL A 235 0.09 -16.51 0.21
C VAL A 235 0.16 -16.26 1.72
N MET A 236 -0.79 -15.50 2.25
CA MET A 236 -0.82 -15.16 3.67
C MET A 236 -0.96 -16.39 4.56
N ALA A 237 -1.76 -17.37 4.14
CA ALA A 237 -1.96 -18.65 4.86
C ALA A 237 -0.70 -19.52 4.97
N GLN A 238 0.33 -19.26 4.18
CA GLN A 238 1.61 -19.97 4.26
C GLN A 238 2.56 -19.36 5.30
N MET A 239 2.22 -18.21 5.87
CA MET A 239 3.06 -17.55 6.86
C MET A 239 2.61 -17.92 8.28
N GLU A 240 3.51 -18.53 9.03
CA GLU A 240 3.30 -18.76 10.45
C GLU A 240 3.20 -17.43 11.18
N ASN A 241 2.32 -17.34 12.17
CA ASN A 241 2.13 -16.14 13.00
C ASN A 241 1.86 -14.86 12.21
N MET A 242 1.12 -14.94 11.12
CA MET A 242 0.66 -13.75 10.40
C MET A 242 -0.39 -13.01 11.24
N ILE A 243 -0.10 -11.73 11.54
CA ILE A 243 -0.99 -10.85 12.28
C ILE A 243 -1.27 -9.61 11.45
N SER A 244 -2.54 -9.42 11.11
CA SER A 244 -3.00 -8.26 10.35
C SER A 244 -3.79 -7.33 11.26
N ILE A 245 -3.33 -6.08 11.35
CA ILE A 245 -3.92 -5.03 12.18
C ILE A 245 -4.25 -3.86 11.29
N ASN A 246 -5.54 -3.66 11.08
CA ASN A 246 -6.07 -2.56 10.29
C ASN A 246 -6.96 -1.65 11.15
N ASN A 247 -7.53 -0.62 10.53
CA ASN A 247 -8.47 0.25 11.21
C ASN A 247 -9.69 -0.51 11.70
N CYS A 248 -10.15 -0.17 12.88
CA CYS A 248 -11.41 -0.67 13.41
C CYS A 248 -12.58 0.10 12.77
N ILE A 249 -13.66 -0.59 12.50
CA ILE A 249 -14.95 0.04 12.22
C ILE A 249 -15.68 0.28 13.54
N ALA A 250 -16.51 1.30 13.54
CA ALA A 250 -17.21 1.74 14.75
C ALA A 250 -18.12 0.65 15.36
N THR A 251 -18.67 -0.19 14.51
CA THR A 251 -19.53 -1.30 14.94
C THR A 251 -18.98 -2.60 14.43
N VAL A 252 -18.66 -3.49 15.35
CA VAL A 252 -18.23 -4.85 15.05
C VAL A 252 -19.28 -5.82 15.52
N SER A 253 -19.76 -6.60 14.62
CA SER A 253 -20.59 -7.76 14.87
C SER A 253 -19.91 -8.98 14.29
N TYR A 254 -20.56 -10.11 14.20
CA TYR A 254 -20.02 -11.32 13.55
C TYR A 254 -19.49 -11.04 12.16
N THR A 255 -20.06 -10.03 11.56
CA THR A 255 -19.55 -9.44 10.36
C THR A 255 -19.65 -7.93 10.51
N HIS A 256 -18.67 -7.24 10.01
CA HIS A 256 -18.73 -5.78 9.95
C HIS A 256 -19.91 -5.25 9.12
N LEU A 257 -20.51 -6.08 8.30
CA LEU A 257 -21.70 -5.75 7.51
C LEU A 257 -22.92 -5.48 8.38
N ARG A 258 -22.93 -6.06 9.56
CA ARG A 258 -24.03 -5.89 10.51
C ARG A 258 -24.15 -4.47 11.05
N ALA A 259 -23.18 -3.63 10.82
CA ALA A 259 -23.28 -2.24 11.25
C ALA A 259 -24.55 -1.55 10.70
N HIS A 260 -24.91 -1.82 9.46
CA HIS A 260 -26.11 -1.27 8.84
C HIS A 260 -27.37 -1.99 9.27
N GLU A 261 -27.28 -3.27 9.46
CA GLU A 261 -28.41 -4.08 9.91
C GLU A 261 -28.74 -3.80 11.36
N THR A 262 -27.74 -3.52 12.18
CA THR A 262 -27.94 -3.22 13.59
C THR A 262 -28.61 -1.87 13.79
N GLU A 263 -28.39 -0.88 12.95
CA GLU A 263 -29.14 0.37 13.03
C GLU A 263 -30.64 0.19 12.79
N LEU A 264 -31.00 -0.79 11.99
CA LEU A 264 -32.38 -1.15 11.74
C LEU A 264 -32.97 -2.06 12.82
N HIS A 265 -32.12 -2.62 13.62
CA HIS A 265 -32.47 -3.57 14.67
C HIS A 265 -32.20 -3.01 16.07
N LEU A 266 -31.64 -1.82 16.11
CA LEU A 266 -31.46 -1.02 17.32
C LEU A 266 -32.57 0.00 17.43
#